data_dbfdb21b604bc78207481ea86589ac31
#
_entry.id   dbfdb21b604bc78207481ea86589ac31
#
_cell.length_a   1.000
_cell.length_b   1.000
_cell.length_c   1.000
_cell.angle_alpha   90.00
_cell.angle_beta   90.00
_cell.angle_gamma   90.00
#
_symmetry.space_group_name_H-M   'P 1'
#
loop_
_entity.id
_entity.type
_entity.pdbx_description
1 polymer ?
#
loop_
_entity_poly.entity_id
_entity_poly.type
_entity_poly.pdbx_seq_one_letter_code
_entity_poly.pdbx_strand_id
1 'polypeptide(L)'
;MDLGLRDKVCVVTGASSGIGLETSRRLAAEGAQVLMVGRNADRLEAAAGEIGADYVAADVTDADADERIVATCAEQMGGIDVLVNNAGTSFVKPLADLTEHDWNGQWELNVLAPMRLMRSAAPRMAASGGGRIVNVCSSSGKRPSQTNAAYSVTKAAQLSLSRCFADAFASDNVLVNAVTPAAVNSPLWLADGGLADQAAAMQGVSRDEALASQKGKIPLGRLAEPEEIADVVVFLSSARASMVTGAAWSVDGGAVAIIV
;
A
#
# COMPACT_ATOMS: atom_id res chain seq x y z
N MET A 1 24.07 -0.89 0.91
CA MET A 1 23.90 0.36 0.10
C MET A 1 23.21 1.36 1.02
N ASP A 2 23.76 2.55 1.16
CA ASP A 2 23.07 3.62 1.93
C ASP A 2 21.88 4.12 1.11
N LEU A 3 20.68 4.04 1.67
CA LEU A 3 19.43 4.45 1.03
C LEU A 3 19.11 5.93 1.26
N GLY A 4 19.82 6.60 2.17
CA GLY A 4 19.59 8.01 2.52
C GLY A 4 18.26 8.25 3.23
N LEU A 5 17.82 7.27 4.04
CA LEU A 5 16.56 7.31 4.79
C LEU A 5 16.75 7.70 6.26
N ARG A 6 18.00 7.79 6.75
CA ARG A 6 18.29 8.20 8.13
C ARG A 6 17.65 9.56 8.44
N ASP A 7 16.98 9.64 9.58
CA ASP A 7 16.27 10.82 10.09
C ASP A 7 15.10 11.31 9.20
N LYS A 8 14.72 10.56 8.15
CA LYS A 8 13.57 10.86 7.31
C LYS A 8 12.27 10.52 8.01
N VAL A 9 11.29 11.41 7.94
CA VAL A 9 9.95 11.21 8.48
C VAL A 9 9.09 10.46 7.47
N CYS A 10 8.70 9.24 7.84
CA CYS A 10 7.99 8.30 6.99
C CYS A 10 6.63 7.94 7.56
N VAL A 11 5.55 8.16 6.81
CA VAL A 11 4.19 7.72 7.16
C VAL A 11 3.87 6.45 6.41
N VAL A 12 3.37 5.42 7.13
CA VAL A 12 2.91 4.16 6.53
C VAL A 12 1.48 3.88 6.97
N THR A 13 0.54 3.81 6.03
CA THR A 13 -0.85 3.47 6.33
C THR A 13 -1.09 1.96 6.24
N GLY A 14 -2.02 1.43 7.05
CA GLY A 14 -2.22 -0.02 7.17
C GLY A 14 -1.01 -0.74 7.78
N ALA A 15 -0.30 -0.06 8.68
CA ALA A 15 1.01 -0.47 9.18
C ALA A 15 0.97 -1.57 10.26
N SER A 16 -0.19 -1.99 10.75
CA SER A 16 -0.29 -2.97 11.85
C SER A 16 -0.11 -4.43 11.42
N SER A 17 0.07 -4.73 10.13
CA SER A 17 0.26 -6.10 9.62
C SER A 17 0.78 -6.13 8.17
N GLY A 18 1.23 -7.31 7.73
CA GLY A 18 1.58 -7.60 6.34
C GLY A 18 2.60 -6.61 5.75
N ILE A 19 2.37 -6.19 4.51
CA ILE A 19 3.29 -5.30 3.77
C ILE A 19 3.56 -4.00 4.53
N GLY A 20 2.53 -3.39 5.13
CA GLY A 20 2.69 -2.12 5.86
C GLY A 20 3.58 -2.25 7.08
N LEU A 21 3.43 -3.34 7.85
CA LEU A 21 4.28 -3.62 9.01
C LEU A 21 5.74 -3.87 8.59
N GLU A 22 5.96 -4.71 7.59
CA GLU A 22 7.32 -4.98 7.11
C GLU A 22 7.98 -3.75 6.49
N THR A 23 7.21 -2.92 5.78
CA THR A 23 7.70 -1.62 5.29
C THR A 23 8.13 -0.72 6.45
N SER A 24 7.33 -0.64 7.51
CA SER A 24 7.67 0.16 8.70
C SER A 24 8.93 -0.36 9.39
N ARG A 25 9.07 -1.68 9.55
CA ARG A 25 10.28 -2.31 10.13
C ARG A 25 11.54 -1.97 9.33
N ARG A 26 11.47 -2.06 7.99
CA ARG A 26 12.61 -1.78 7.13
C ARG A 26 12.98 -0.31 7.12
N LEU A 27 12.00 0.60 7.08
CA LEU A 27 12.24 2.04 7.18
C LEU A 27 12.92 2.39 8.52
N ALA A 28 12.42 1.85 9.64
CA ALA A 28 13.03 2.04 10.95
C ALA A 28 14.46 1.46 11.03
N ALA A 29 14.70 0.31 10.41
CA ALA A 29 16.04 -0.29 10.33
C ALA A 29 17.04 0.56 9.52
N GLU A 30 16.57 1.33 8.54
CA GLU A 30 17.36 2.32 7.80
C GLU A 30 17.57 3.64 8.58
N GLY A 31 17.03 3.74 9.80
CA GLY A 31 17.15 4.90 10.68
C GLY A 31 16.13 5.99 10.42
N ALA A 32 15.04 5.70 9.72
CA ALA A 32 13.93 6.63 9.53
C ALA A 32 13.08 6.76 10.81
N GLN A 33 12.46 7.91 10.99
CA GLN A 33 11.39 8.13 11.97
C GLN A 33 10.07 7.69 11.32
N VAL A 34 9.40 6.70 11.88
CA VAL A 34 8.21 6.11 11.25
C VAL A 34 6.96 6.45 12.04
N LEU A 35 5.96 7.01 11.38
CA LEU A 35 4.60 7.13 11.88
C LEU A 35 3.74 6.02 11.28
N MET A 36 3.35 5.07 12.12
CA MET A 36 2.47 3.96 11.75
C MET A 36 1.01 4.37 11.87
N VAL A 37 0.20 4.14 10.83
CA VAL A 37 -1.21 4.47 10.81
C VAL A 37 -2.05 3.20 10.60
N GLY A 38 -3.09 3.03 11.42
CA GLY A 38 -4.02 1.90 11.32
C GLY A 38 -5.23 2.07 12.23
N ARG A 39 -6.27 1.26 12.02
CA ARG A 39 -7.55 1.41 12.75
C ARG A 39 -7.57 0.79 14.15
N ASN A 40 -6.88 -0.33 14.31
CA ASN A 40 -6.87 -1.04 15.59
C ASN A 40 -5.71 -0.51 16.44
N ALA A 41 -6.04 0.27 17.47
CA ALA A 41 -5.08 0.95 18.33
C ALA A 41 -4.15 -0.05 19.04
N ASP A 42 -4.70 -1.11 19.67
CA ASP A 42 -3.92 -2.06 20.46
C ASP A 42 -2.89 -2.82 19.61
N ARG A 43 -3.32 -3.29 18.41
CA ARG A 43 -2.42 -3.96 17.46
C ARG A 43 -1.37 -3.00 16.92
N LEU A 44 -1.75 -1.75 16.65
CA LEU A 44 -0.85 -0.75 16.11
C LEU A 44 0.19 -0.33 17.14
N GLU A 45 -0.23 -0.12 18.40
CA GLU A 45 0.65 0.19 19.52
C GLU A 45 1.69 -0.93 19.76
N ALA A 46 1.21 -2.19 19.80
CA ALA A 46 2.10 -3.33 19.97
C ALA A 46 3.15 -3.40 18.83
N ALA A 47 2.71 -3.24 17.57
CA ALA A 47 3.60 -3.27 16.42
C ALA A 47 4.59 -2.10 16.39
N ALA A 48 4.16 -0.89 16.76
CA ALA A 48 5.00 0.30 16.87
C ALA A 48 6.05 0.15 17.98
N GLY A 49 5.65 -0.39 19.13
CA GLY A 49 6.54 -0.67 20.26
C GLY A 49 7.68 -1.64 19.92
N GLU A 50 7.42 -2.65 19.07
CA GLU A 50 8.45 -3.60 18.62
C GLU A 50 9.59 -2.95 17.82
N ILE A 51 9.32 -1.86 17.12
CA ILE A 51 10.28 -1.22 16.21
C ILE A 51 10.69 0.19 16.62
N GLY A 52 10.17 0.67 17.75
CA GLY A 52 10.43 2.02 18.26
C GLY A 52 9.84 3.12 17.38
N ALA A 53 8.68 2.88 16.75
CA ALA A 53 7.99 3.83 15.90
C ALA A 53 6.88 4.58 16.67
N ASP A 54 6.50 5.75 16.15
CA ASP A 54 5.29 6.44 16.58
C ASP A 54 4.05 5.87 15.88
N TYR A 55 2.84 6.11 16.43
CA TYR A 55 1.61 5.64 15.81
C TYR A 55 0.42 6.59 15.98
N VAL A 56 -0.51 6.52 15.02
CA VAL A 56 -1.81 7.19 15.07
C VAL A 56 -2.90 6.19 14.71
N ALA A 57 -3.81 5.95 15.65
CA ALA A 57 -5.02 5.17 15.39
C ALA A 57 -6.01 6.02 14.58
N ALA A 58 -6.17 5.69 13.30
CA ALA A 58 -7.08 6.37 12.39
C ALA A 58 -7.62 5.42 11.31
N ASP A 59 -8.89 5.59 10.94
CA ASP A 59 -9.40 5.07 9.69
C ASP A 59 -9.09 6.08 8.59
N VAL A 60 -8.33 5.67 7.59
CA VAL A 60 -7.93 6.55 6.47
C VAL A 60 -9.14 6.99 5.61
N THR A 61 -10.30 6.38 5.80
CA THR A 61 -11.55 6.75 5.13
C THR A 61 -12.31 7.87 5.85
N ASP A 62 -11.93 8.21 7.10
CA ASP A 62 -12.51 9.36 7.78
C ASP A 62 -12.19 10.66 7.02
N ALA A 63 -13.15 11.59 7.01
CA ALA A 63 -13.07 12.81 6.20
C ALA A 63 -11.89 13.73 6.55
N ASP A 64 -11.42 13.67 7.81
CA ASP A 64 -10.33 14.48 8.37
C ASP A 64 -9.04 13.68 8.63
N ALA A 65 -9.00 12.39 8.25
CA ALA A 65 -7.88 11.52 8.57
C ALA A 65 -6.55 12.02 7.97
N ASP A 66 -6.60 12.52 6.73
CA ASP A 66 -5.43 13.03 6.04
C ASP A 66 -4.84 14.26 6.77
N GLU A 67 -5.68 15.20 7.21
CA GLU A 67 -5.23 16.38 7.96
C GLU A 67 -4.65 15.98 9.31
N ARG A 68 -5.31 15.11 10.07
CA ARG A 68 -4.81 14.63 11.37
C ARG A 68 -3.46 13.92 11.24
N ILE A 69 -3.32 13.01 10.28
CA ILE A 69 -2.09 12.25 10.07
C ILE A 69 -0.94 13.19 9.70
N VAL A 70 -1.17 14.09 8.75
CA VAL A 70 -0.12 15.00 8.26
C VAL A 70 0.21 16.08 9.29
N ALA A 71 -0.77 16.56 10.07
CA ALA A 71 -0.53 17.47 11.19
C ALA A 71 0.32 16.81 12.29
N THR A 72 0.04 15.55 12.65
CA THR A 72 0.86 14.80 13.61
C THR A 72 2.33 14.74 13.17
N CYS A 73 2.60 14.46 11.89
CA CYS A 73 3.98 14.49 11.36
C CYS A 73 4.63 15.86 11.52
N ALA A 74 3.92 16.93 11.17
CA ALA A 74 4.46 18.28 11.22
C ALA A 74 4.76 18.72 12.66
N GLU A 75 3.86 18.41 13.61
CA GLU A 75 3.93 18.85 15.01
C GLU A 75 4.90 18.02 15.85
N GLN A 76 4.92 16.70 15.64
CA GLN A 76 5.68 15.77 16.50
C GLN A 76 7.02 15.35 15.90
N MET A 77 7.13 15.34 14.56
CA MET A 77 8.28 14.80 13.85
C MET A 77 8.98 15.81 12.93
N GLY A 78 8.45 17.04 12.84
CA GLY A 78 9.07 18.16 12.10
C GLY A 78 8.82 18.18 10.59
N GLY A 79 7.97 17.29 10.05
CA GLY A 79 7.62 17.28 8.63
C GLY A 79 7.18 15.91 8.10
N ILE A 80 7.17 15.77 6.78
CA ILE A 80 6.91 14.50 6.09
C ILE A 80 7.81 14.40 4.86
N ASP A 81 8.68 13.39 4.81
CA ASP A 81 9.58 13.09 3.69
C ASP A 81 9.03 11.95 2.82
N VAL A 82 8.38 10.96 3.44
CA VAL A 82 7.88 9.76 2.76
C VAL A 82 6.44 9.47 3.16
N LEU A 83 5.59 9.21 2.18
CA LEU A 83 4.23 8.70 2.39
C LEU A 83 4.08 7.35 1.68
N VAL A 84 3.73 6.30 2.45
CA VAL A 84 3.38 4.99 1.91
C VAL A 84 1.88 4.75 2.09
N ASN A 85 1.13 4.87 0.99
CA ASN A 85 -0.28 4.53 0.93
C ASN A 85 -0.43 3.01 0.75
N ASN A 86 -0.44 2.27 1.86
CA ASN A 86 -0.55 0.83 1.87
C ASN A 86 -1.91 0.32 2.39
N ALA A 87 -2.65 1.11 3.17
CA ALA A 87 -3.97 0.71 3.65
C ALA A 87 -4.87 0.26 2.49
N GLY A 88 -5.44 -0.92 2.61
CA GLY A 88 -6.27 -1.51 1.58
C GLY A 88 -6.85 -2.84 2.02
N THR A 89 -7.94 -3.25 1.41
CA THR A 89 -8.55 -4.58 1.58
C THR A 89 -9.22 -5.02 0.29
N SER A 90 -9.49 -6.30 0.19
CA SER A 90 -10.24 -6.91 -0.92
C SER A 90 -11.15 -8.00 -0.38
N PHE A 91 -12.12 -8.40 -1.17
CA PHE A 91 -12.98 -9.53 -0.93
C PHE A 91 -13.29 -10.26 -2.22
N VAL A 92 -13.67 -11.53 -2.12
CA VAL A 92 -14.08 -12.36 -3.27
C VAL A 92 -15.59 -12.31 -3.39
N LYS A 93 -16.10 -11.80 -4.53
CA LYS A 93 -17.54 -11.72 -4.81
C LYS A 93 -17.78 -11.72 -6.33
N PRO A 94 -18.75 -12.51 -6.85
CA PRO A 94 -19.12 -12.46 -8.26
C PRO A 94 -19.55 -11.04 -8.68
N LEU A 95 -19.23 -10.67 -9.91
CA LEU A 95 -19.59 -9.33 -10.44
C LEU A 95 -21.09 -9.03 -10.35
N ALA A 96 -21.94 -10.04 -10.62
CA ALA A 96 -23.40 -9.91 -10.58
C ALA A 96 -23.95 -9.62 -9.17
N ASP A 97 -23.19 -9.98 -8.12
CA ASP A 97 -23.64 -9.86 -6.73
C ASP A 97 -23.07 -8.59 -6.05
N LEU A 98 -22.19 -7.84 -6.76
CA LEU A 98 -21.64 -6.60 -6.24
C LEU A 98 -22.72 -5.51 -6.14
N THR A 99 -22.86 -4.95 -4.95
CA THR A 99 -23.76 -3.84 -4.65
C THR A 99 -23.05 -2.49 -4.79
N GLU A 100 -23.81 -1.39 -4.89
CA GLU A 100 -23.23 -0.04 -4.83
C GLU A 100 -22.43 0.18 -3.52
N HIS A 101 -22.86 -0.41 -2.42
CA HIS A 101 -22.12 -0.34 -1.16
C HIS A 101 -20.73 -0.98 -1.28
N ASP A 102 -20.61 -2.14 -1.93
CA ASP A 102 -19.33 -2.79 -2.19
C ASP A 102 -18.40 -1.90 -3.03
N TRP A 103 -18.94 -1.30 -4.09
CA TRP A 103 -18.21 -0.38 -4.96
C TRP A 103 -17.76 0.87 -4.22
N ASN A 104 -18.65 1.52 -3.48
CA ASN A 104 -18.36 2.74 -2.74
C ASN A 104 -17.31 2.50 -1.64
N GLY A 105 -17.40 1.39 -0.90
CA GLY A 105 -16.41 1.04 0.12
C GLY A 105 -15.01 0.82 -0.46
N GLN A 106 -14.91 0.11 -1.60
CA GLN A 106 -13.63 -0.06 -2.29
C GLN A 106 -13.09 1.26 -2.85
N TRP A 107 -13.96 2.12 -3.39
CA TRP A 107 -13.59 3.41 -3.94
C TRP A 107 -13.08 4.37 -2.86
N GLU A 108 -13.79 4.44 -1.74
CA GLU A 108 -13.39 5.26 -0.60
C GLU A 108 -12.00 4.88 -0.08
N LEU A 109 -11.79 3.57 0.15
CA LEU A 109 -10.55 3.09 0.74
C LEU A 109 -9.35 3.14 -0.22
N ASN A 110 -9.54 2.71 -1.48
CA ASN A 110 -8.40 2.51 -2.40
C ASN A 110 -8.13 3.72 -3.30
N VAL A 111 -9.08 4.68 -3.42
CA VAL A 111 -8.94 5.83 -4.31
C VAL A 111 -9.00 7.15 -3.53
N LEU A 112 -10.09 7.40 -2.79
CA LEU A 112 -10.28 8.69 -2.14
C LEU A 112 -9.37 8.88 -0.94
N ALA A 113 -9.18 7.87 -0.11
CA ALA A 113 -8.26 7.95 1.03
C ALA A 113 -6.81 8.26 0.62
N PRO A 114 -6.16 7.50 -0.30
CA PRO A 114 -4.82 7.85 -0.77
C PRO A 114 -4.78 9.19 -1.53
N MET A 115 -5.84 9.57 -2.25
CA MET A 115 -5.92 10.87 -2.91
C MET A 115 -5.88 12.01 -1.89
N ARG A 116 -6.66 11.93 -0.81
CA ARG A 116 -6.65 12.94 0.27
C ARG A 116 -5.28 13.02 0.93
N LEU A 117 -4.69 11.89 1.30
CA LEU A 117 -3.35 11.84 1.91
C LEU A 117 -2.29 12.45 0.99
N MET A 118 -2.29 12.13 -0.30
CA MET A 118 -1.36 12.73 -1.26
C MET A 118 -1.61 14.23 -1.42
N ARG A 119 -2.86 14.67 -1.48
CA ARG A 119 -3.25 16.08 -1.57
C ARG A 119 -2.76 16.89 -0.37
N SER A 120 -2.80 16.31 0.83
CA SER A 120 -2.35 16.97 2.07
C SER A 120 -0.82 16.92 2.22
N ALA A 121 -0.18 15.82 1.81
CA ALA A 121 1.26 15.61 2.00
C ALA A 121 2.12 16.27 0.90
N ALA A 122 1.75 16.14 -0.39
CA ALA A 122 2.60 16.54 -1.50
C ALA A 122 2.98 18.05 -1.49
N PRO A 123 2.06 18.99 -1.20
CA PRO A 123 2.44 20.40 -1.10
C PRO A 123 3.42 20.69 0.05
N ARG A 124 3.32 19.96 1.17
CA ARG A 124 4.24 20.11 2.30
C ARG A 124 5.62 19.56 1.97
N MET A 125 5.67 18.40 1.29
CA MET A 125 6.91 17.84 0.76
C MET A 125 7.58 18.82 -0.22
N ALA A 126 6.82 19.40 -1.15
CA ALA A 126 7.31 20.38 -2.11
C ALA A 126 7.93 21.61 -1.41
N ALA A 127 7.25 22.15 -0.39
CA ALA A 127 7.74 23.29 0.39
C ALA A 127 9.01 22.97 1.19
N SER A 128 9.25 21.68 1.50
CA SER A 128 10.46 21.19 2.20
C SER A 128 11.59 20.73 1.25
N GLY A 129 11.45 20.96 -0.06
CA GLY A 129 12.47 20.63 -1.07
C GLY A 129 12.32 19.26 -1.72
N GLY A 130 11.20 18.59 -1.51
CA GLY A 130 10.82 17.33 -2.16
C GLY A 130 10.40 16.23 -1.20
N GLY A 131 9.99 15.10 -1.75
CA GLY A 131 9.54 13.94 -0.98
C GLY A 131 9.36 12.70 -1.85
N ARG A 132 8.89 11.62 -1.22
CA ARG A 132 8.62 10.34 -1.90
C ARG A 132 7.23 9.83 -1.51
N ILE A 133 6.43 9.46 -2.50
CA ILE A 133 5.13 8.85 -2.29
C ILE A 133 5.13 7.49 -2.98
N VAL A 134 4.80 6.43 -2.23
CA VAL A 134 4.67 5.09 -2.78
C VAL A 134 3.26 4.57 -2.53
N ASN A 135 2.54 4.26 -3.60
CA ASN A 135 1.20 3.69 -3.54
C ASN A 135 1.28 2.17 -3.68
N VAL A 136 0.88 1.43 -2.65
CA VAL A 136 0.76 -0.04 -2.73
C VAL A 136 -0.55 -0.36 -3.44
N CYS A 137 -0.46 -0.56 -4.75
CA CYS A 137 -1.56 -0.91 -5.63
C CYS A 137 -1.79 -2.45 -5.65
N SER A 138 -1.88 -3.03 -6.83
CA SER A 138 -2.05 -4.47 -7.04
C SER A 138 -1.81 -4.84 -8.49
N SER A 139 -1.37 -6.06 -8.74
CA SER A 139 -1.40 -6.69 -10.07
C SER A 139 -2.81 -6.70 -10.68
N SER A 140 -3.86 -6.74 -9.82
CA SER A 140 -5.27 -6.62 -10.26
C SER A 140 -5.60 -5.26 -10.88
N GLY A 141 -4.83 -4.20 -10.62
CA GLY A 141 -4.97 -2.92 -11.29
C GLY A 141 -4.45 -2.91 -12.72
N LYS A 142 -3.51 -3.80 -13.05
CA LYS A 142 -2.98 -4.01 -14.41
C LYS A 142 -3.76 -5.08 -15.18
N ARG A 143 -4.17 -6.15 -14.50
CA ARG A 143 -4.98 -7.24 -15.05
C ARG A 143 -6.14 -7.53 -14.11
N PRO A 144 -7.36 -7.05 -14.42
CA PRO A 144 -8.53 -7.24 -13.56
C PRO A 144 -8.84 -8.72 -13.30
N SER A 145 -9.20 -9.03 -12.06
CA SER A 145 -9.71 -10.34 -11.69
C SER A 145 -11.24 -10.35 -11.74
N GLN A 146 -11.83 -11.43 -12.23
CA GLN A 146 -13.28 -11.59 -12.30
C GLN A 146 -13.93 -11.76 -10.92
N THR A 147 -13.16 -12.17 -9.92
CA THR A 147 -13.66 -12.50 -8.58
C THR A 147 -13.53 -11.36 -7.57
N ASN A 148 -12.93 -10.25 -7.96
CA ASN A 148 -12.81 -9.04 -7.15
C ASN A 148 -12.85 -7.77 -8.01
N ALA A 149 -13.89 -7.64 -8.84
CA ALA A 149 -13.98 -6.60 -9.86
C ALA A 149 -13.94 -5.18 -9.28
N ALA A 150 -14.67 -4.89 -8.20
CA ALA A 150 -14.66 -3.59 -7.55
C ALA A 150 -13.25 -3.20 -7.07
N TYR A 151 -12.53 -4.12 -6.42
CA TYR A 151 -11.14 -3.92 -6.03
C TYR A 151 -10.24 -3.67 -7.24
N SER A 152 -10.36 -4.48 -8.30
CA SER A 152 -9.53 -4.36 -9.51
C SER A 152 -9.69 -2.98 -10.17
N VAL A 153 -10.93 -2.50 -10.31
CA VAL A 153 -11.23 -1.18 -10.88
C VAL A 153 -10.63 -0.07 -10.03
N THR A 154 -10.79 -0.16 -8.70
CA THR A 154 -10.21 0.87 -7.82
C THR A 154 -8.68 0.85 -7.83
N LYS A 155 -8.05 -0.31 -7.95
CA LYS A 155 -6.59 -0.40 -8.07
C LYS A 155 -6.07 0.13 -9.42
N ALA A 156 -6.82 -0.03 -10.50
CA ALA A 156 -6.51 0.62 -11.78
C ALA A 156 -6.65 2.15 -11.68
N ALA A 157 -7.71 2.63 -11.02
CA ALA A 157 -7.88 4.06 -10.74
C ALA A 157 -6.74 4.60 -9.87
N GLN A 158 -6.29 3.85 -8.85
CA GLN A 158 -5.16 4.24 -7.99
C GLN A 158 -3.84 4.33 -8.78
N LEU A 159 -3.60 3.46 -9.76
CA LEU A 159 -2.44 3.57 -10.67
C LEU A 159 -2.49 4.85 -11.49
N SER A 160 -3.66 5.17 -12.06
CA SER A 160 -3.86 6.42 -12.81
C SER A 160 -3.68 7.64 -11.91
N LEU A 161 -4.24 7.61 -10.70
CA LEU A 161 -4.10 8.68 -9.70
C LEU A 161 -2.63 8.88 -9.32
N SER A 162 -1.87 7.80 -9.10
CA SER A 162 -0.43 7.85 -8.83
C SER A 162 0.31 8.59 -9.94
N ARG A 163 -0.02 8.32 -11.20
CA ARG A 163 0.58 9.00 -12.34
C ARG A 163 0.22 10.50 -12.38
N CYS A 164 -1.03 10.87 -12.12
CA CYS A 164 -1.44 12.28 -12.08
C CYS A 164 -0.65 13.09 -11.05
N PHE A 165 -0.46 12.54 -9.85
CA PHE A 165 0.35 13.19 -8.81
C PHE A 165 1.84 13.25 -9.18
N ALA A 166 2.37 12.22 -9.82
CA ALA A 166 3.75 12.22 -10.31
C ALA A 166 3.99 13.37 -11.30
N ASP A 167 3.09 13.53 -12.28
CA ASP A 167 3.21 14.61 -13.27
C ASP A 167 3.04 16.00 -12.65
N ALA A 168 2.11 16.13 -11.67
CA ALA A 168 1.83 17.42 -11.04
C ALA A 168 2.97 17.93 -10.14
N PHE A 169 3.73 17.04 -9.48
CA PHE A 169 4.69 17.41 -8.45
C PHE A 169 6.16 17.07 -8.79
N ALA A 170 6.43 16.56 -10.00
CA ALA A 170 7.80 16.20 -10.40
C ALA A 170 8.75 17.40 -10.37
N SER A 171 8.30 18.59 -10.79
CA SER A 171 9.09 19.82 -10.77
C SER A 171 9.48 20.27 -9.36
N ASP A 172 8.70 19.87 -8.36
CA ASP A 172 8.93 20.16 -6.95
C ASP A 172 9.72 19.04 -6.24
N ASN A 173 10.33 18.11 -7.01
CA ASN A 173 11.08 16.98 -6.49
C ASN A 173 10.26 16.03 -5.59
N VAL A 174 8.93 16.01 -5.72
CA VAL A 174 8.07 15.01 -5.10
C VAL A 174 7.85 13.87 -6.09
N LEU A 175 8.48 12.72 -5.82
CA LEU A 175 8.45 11.58 -6.72
C LEU A 175 7.37 10.60 -6.25
N VAL A 176 6.44 10.30 -7.15
CA VAL A 176 5.28 9.45 -6.85
C VAL A 176 5.34 8.18 -7.69
N ASN A 177 5.35 7.03 -7.04
CA ASN A 177 5.41 5.73 -7.70
C ASN A 177 4.38 4.76 -7.12
N ALA A 178 4.13 3.68 -7.84
CA ALA A 178 3.29 2.59 -7.40
C ALA A 178 4.05 1.26 -7.42
N VAL A 179 3.71 0.36 -6.51
CA VAL A 179 4.06 -1.06 -6.57
C VAL A 179 2.81 -1.88 -6.81
N THR A 180 2.92 -2.97 -7.57
CA THR A 180 1.79 -3.83 -7.95
C THR A 180 2.07 -5.28 -7.55
N PRO A 181 1.87 -5.63 -6.25
CA PRO A 181 2.01 -7.00 -5.77
C PRO A 181 0.97 -7.95 -6.38
N ALA A 182 1.31 -9.23 -6.50
CA ALA A 182 0.35 -10.31 -6.63
C ALA A 182 -0.16 -10.75 -5.25
N ALA A 183 -0.55 -12.02 -5.09
CA ALA A 183 -0.91 -12.57 -3.78
C ALA A 183 0.31 -12.65 -2.86
N VAL A 184 0.13 -12.20 -1.61
CA VAL A 184 1.17 -12.08 -0.59
C VAL A 184 0.78 -12.91 0.63
N ASN A 185 1.72 -13.58 1.27
CA ASN A 185 1.57 -14.30 2.53
C ASN A 185 1.29 -13.30 3.67
N SER A 186 0.07 -12.84 3.75
CA SER A 186 -0.36 -11.80 4.68
C SER A 186 -1.70 -12.17 5.32
N PRO A 187 -2.12 -11.53 6.41
CA PRO A 187 -3.42 -11.77 7.01
C PRO A 187 -4.60 -11.58 6.05
N LEU A 188 -4.49 -10.70 5.05
CA LEU A 188 -5.51 -10.53 4.02
C LEU A 188 -5.80 -11.83 3.25
N TRP A 189 -4.77 -12.64 3.00
CA TRP A 189 -4.91 -13.92 2.32
C TRP A 189 -5.11 -15.09 3.28
N LEU A 190 -4.38 -15.11 4.41
CA LEU A 190 -4.19 -16.30 5.22
C LEU A 190 -4.91 -16.30 6.56
N ALA A 191 -5.45 -15.17 7.04
CA ALA A 191 -6.27 -15.17 8.25
C ALA A 191 -7.58 -15.94 8.02
N ASP A 192 -8.21 -16.37 9.10
CA ASP A 192 -9.54 -16.99 9.06
C ASP A 192 -10.53 -16.02 8.39
N GLY A 193 -11.28 -16.52 7.42
CA GLY A 193 -12.16 -15.71 6.56
C GLY A 193 -11.43 -14.83 5.54
N GLY A 194 -10.10 -14.99 5.39
CA GLY A 194 -9.29 -14.28 4.40
C GLY A 194 -9.60 -14.69 2.96
N LEU A 195 -8.85 -14.10 2.01
CA LEU A 195 -9.12 -14.33 0.58
C LEU A 195 -8.98 -15.79 0.15
N ALA A 196 -8.15 -16.58 0.84
CA ALA A 196 -8.03 -18.02 0.57
C ALA A 196 -9.32 -18.77 0.92
N ASP A 197 -9.93 -18.49 2.08
CA ASP A 197 -11.18 -19.10 2.50
C ASP A 197 -12.35 -18.67 1.62
N GLN A 198 -12.41 -17.38 1.28
CA GLN A 198 -13.43 -16.82 0.39
C GLN A 198 -13.34 -17.43 -1.02
N ALA A 199 -12.13 -17.59 -1.54
CA ALA A 199 -11.91 -18.21 -2.85
C ALA A 199 -12.29 -19.70 -2.82
N ALA A 200 -11.94 -20.43 -1.75
CA ALA A 200 -12.31 -21.83 -1.54
C ALA A 200 -13.84 -22.01 -1.52
N ALA A 201 -14.53 -21.19 -0.74
CA ALA A 201 -15.99 -21.21 -0.66
C ALA A 201 -16.66 -20.91 -2.01
N MET A 202 -16.17 -19.92 -2.75
CA MET A 202 -16.72 -19.57 -4.05
C MET A 202 -16.50 -20.65 -5.11
N GLN A 203 -15.36 -21.36 -5.05
CA GLN A 203 -15.01 -22.42 -6.01
C GLN A 203 -15.51 -23.80 -5.61
N GLY A 204 -16.03 -23.99 -4.37
CA GLY A 204 -16.44 -25.29 -3.85
C GLY A 204 -15.28 -26.27 -3.64
N VAL A 205 -14.10 -25.76 -3.28
CA VAL A 205 -12.88 -26.53 -3.06
C VAL A 205 -12.34 -26.32 -1.64
N SER A 206 -11.32 -27.08 -1.25
CA SER A 206 -10.61 -26.83 0.00
C SER A 206 -9.76 -25.56 -0.07
N ARG A 207 -9.42 -25.01 1.09
CA ARG A 207 -8.51 -23.87 1.21
C ARG A 207 -7.14 -24.14 0.56
N ASP A 208 -6.61 -25.34 0.75
CA ASP A 208 -5.31 -25.73 0.19
C ASP A 208 -5.36 -25.80 -1.34
N GLU A 209 -6.45 -26.29 -1.91
CA GLU A 209 -6.65 -26.30 -3.37
C GLU A 209 -6.79 -24.88 -3.92
N ALA A 210 -7.52 -23.99 -3.22
CA ALA A 210 -7.63 -22.58 -3.61
C ALA A 210 -6.26 -21.88 -3.58
N LEU A 211 -5.45 -22.11 -2.55
CA LEU A 211 -4.08 -21.60 -2.44
C LEU A 211 -3.17 -22.17 -3.52
N ALA A 212 -3.24 -23.47 -3.80
CA ALA A 212 -2.49 -24.12 -4.87
C ALA A 212 -2.83 -23.51 -6.25
N SER A 213 -4.14 -23.32 -6.50
CA SER A 213 -4.62 -22.65 -7.71
C SER A 213 -4.09 -21.22 -7.83
N GLN A 214 -4.04 -20.47 -6.72
CA GLN A 214 -3.50 -19.12 -6.73
C GLN A 214 -1.99 -19.08 -6.99
N LYS A 215 -1.22 -19.98 -6.36
CA LYS A 215 0.22 -20.14 -6.60
C LYS A 215 0.51 -20.51 -8.06
N GLY A 216 -0.32 -21.36 -8.67
CA GLY A 216 -0.20 -21.75 -10.08
C GLY A 216 -0.40 -20.62 -11.08
N LYS A 217 -1.00 -19.49 -10.68
CA LYS A 217 -1.14 -18.28 -11.52
C LYS A 217 0.11 -17.40 -11.50
N ILE A 218 1.06 -17.65 -10.60
CA ILE A 218 2.29 -16.89 -10.44
C ILE A 218 3.43 -17.72 -11.02
N PRO A 219 4.16 -17.27 -12.04
CA PRO A 219 5.27 -18.03 -12.64
C PRO A 219 6.34 -18.50 -11.65
N LEU A 220 6.61 -17.74 -10.58
CA LEU A 220 7.51 -18.19 -9.50
C LEU A 220 6.91 -19.30 -8.61
N GLY A 221 5.65 -19.72 -8.82
CA GLY A 221 5.01 -20.86 -8.16
C GLY A 221 4.67 -20.67 -6.68
N ARG A 222 4.76 -19.46 -6.15
CA ARG A 222 4.50 -19.15 -4.74
C ARG A 222 3.87 -17.79 -4.54
N LEU A 223 3.28 -17.56 -3.37
CA LEU A 223 2.94 -16.23 -2.93
C LEU A 223 4.23 -15.45 -2.59
N ALA A 224 4.18 -14.14 -2.71
CA ALA A 224 5.27 -13.30 -2.23
C ALA A 224 5.22 -13.21 -0.69
N GLU A 225 6.37 -13.00 -0.07
CA GLU A 225 6.43 -12.62 1.34
C GLU A 225 6.27 -11.10 1.48
N PRO A 226 5.69 -10.59 2.58
CA PRO A 226 5.54 -9.15 2.80
C PRO A 226 6.85 -8.38 2.68
N GLU A 227 7.95 -8.99 3.10
CA GLU A 227 9.30 -8.45 3.04
C GLU A 227 9.76 -8.16 1.61
N GLU A 228 9.41 -9.03 0.65
CA GLU A 228 9.79 -8.86 -0.75
C GLU A 228 9.12 -7.63 -1.39
N ILE A 229 7.91 -7.31 -0.93
CA ILE A 229 7.20 -6.10 -1.37
C ILE A 229 7.78 -4.87 -0.66
N ALA A 230 8.01 -4.99 0.65
CA ALA A 230 8.57 -3.93 1.47
C ALA A 230 9.94 -3.46 0.96
N ASP A 231 10.80 -4.37 0.50
CA ASP A 231 12.11 -4.02 -0.09
C ASP A 231 11.98 -3.05 -1.26
N VAL A 232 11.02 -3.30 -2.15
CA VAL A 232 10.79 -2.43 -3.31
C VAL A 232 10.16 -1.10 -2.87
N VAL A 233 9.23 -1.11 -1.91
CA VAL A 233 8.63 0.12 -1.35
C VAL A 233 9.72 0.99 -0.74
N VAL A 234 10.61 0.43 0.07
CA VAL A 234 11.71 1.15 0.73
C VAL A 234 12.71 1.67 -0.29
N PHE A 235 13.06 0.89 -1.32
CA PHE A 235 13.90 1.37 -2.42
C PHE A 235 13.27 2.58 -3.12
N LEU A 236 11.99 2.55 -3.46
CA LEU A 236 11.28 3.67 -4.09
C LEU A 236 11.13 4.89 -3.16
N SER A 237 11.14 4.68 -1.86
CA SER A 237 11.14 5.74 -0.84
C SER A 237 12.52 6.39 -0.65
N SER A 238 13.57 5.81 -1.20
CA SER A 238 14.96 6.16 -0.94
C SER A 238 15.50 7.26 -1.88
N ALA A 239 16.64 7.84 -1.51
CA ALA A 239 17.41 8.74 -2.36
C ALA A 239 17.95 8.02 -3.62
N ARG A 240 18.03 6.69 -3.61
CA ARG A 240 18.53 5.88 -4.74
C ARG A 240 17.56 5.78 -5.90
N ALA A 241 16.27 6.06 -5.67
CA ALA A 241 15.25 6.11 -6.71
C ALA A 241 15.02 7.53 -7.26
N SER A 242 16.03 8.41 -7.20
CA SER A 242 15.91 9.84 -7.51
C SER A 242 15.50 10.15 -8.96
N MET A 243 15.58 9.20 -9.88
CA MET A 243 15.16 9.36 -11.29
C MET A 243 13.92 8.49 -11.61
N VAL A 244 13.23 7.99 -10.57
CA VAL A 244 12.04 7.14 -10.72
C VAL A 244 10.81 7.90 -10.25
N THR A 245 9.94 8.30 -11.17
CA THR A 245 8.63 8.90 -10.88
C THR A 245 7.59 8.47 -11.91
N GLY A 246 6.34 8.34 -11.50
CA GLY A 246 5.23 7.93 -12.37
C GLY A 246 5.27 6.45 -12.79
N ALA A 247 6.13 5.65 -12.20
CA ALA A 247 6.27 4.24 -12.51
C ALA A 247 5.30 3.36 -11.70
N ALA A 248 4.92 2.21 -12.29
CA ALA A 248 4.15 1.17 -11.63
C ALA A 248 4.95 -0.15 -11.68
N TRP A 249 5.71 -0.41 -10.62
CA TRP A 249 6.61 -1.54 -10.54
C TRP A 249 5.87 -2.84 -10.19
N SER A 250 5.97 -3.83 -11.06
CA SER A 250 5.45 -5.16 -10.78
C SER A 250 6.35 -5.89 -9.77
N VAL A 251 5.76 -6.31 -8.65
CA VAL A 251 6.39 -7.16 -7.62
C VAL A 251 5.46 -8.36 -7.45
N ASP A 252 5.28 -9.12 -8.53
CA ASP A 252 4.19 -10.07 -8.70
C ASP A 252 4.63 -11.48 -9.12
N GLY A 253 5.94 -11.73 -9.13
CA GLY A 253 6.50 -13.01 -9.53
C GLY A 253 6.19 -13.40 -10.97
N GLY A 254 5.88 -12.42 -11.83
CA GLY A 254 5.52 -12.61 -13.24
C GLY A 254 4.03 -12.88 -13.48
N ALA A 255 3.16 -12.67 -12.49
CA ALA A 255 1.73 -12.97 -12.60
C ALA A 255 1.02 -12.15 -13.70
N VAL A 256 1.52 -10.96 -14.01
CA VAL A 256 0.98 -10.10 -15.08
C VAL A 256 1.93 -10.09 -16.26
N ALA A 257 1.56 -10.78 -17.33
CA ALA A 257 2.36 -10.95 -18.54
C ALA A 257 2.21 -9.75 -19.50
N ILE A 258 2.57 -8.56 -19.03
CA ILE A 258 2.59 -7.33 -19.84
C ILE A 258 3.93 -6.62 -19.69
N ILE A 259 4.38 -5.95 -20.75
CA ILE A 259 5.68 -5.24 -20.83
C ILE A 259 5.42 -3.73 -20.68
N VAL A 260 4.62 -3.31 -19.69
CA VAL A 260 4.28 -1.90 -19.44
C VAL A 260 4.26 -1.59 -17.95
#